data_5818b3d1c5b4039d93481e5ec94b59c8
#
_entry.id   5818b3d1c5b4039d93481e5ec94b59c8
#
_cell.length_a   1.000
_cell.length_b   1.000
_cell.length_c   1.000
_cell.angle_alpha   90.00
_cell.angle_beta   90.00
_cell.angle_gamma   90.00
#
_symmetry.space_group_name_H-M   'P 1'
#
loop_
_entity.id
_entity.type
_entity.pdbx_description
1 polymer ?
#
loop_
_entity_poly.entity_id
_entity_poly.type
_entity_poly.pdbx_seq_one_letter_code
_entity_poly.pdbx_strand_id
1 'polypeptide(L)'
;MGLFSIFKGKKQVNTEAERRRFLMEKGRITDATIIDSQSTPEGEIVYYVYSIHGVDFESSELLTEEQMKNPLKYAPGAKVAVRFDPKNHGNSILV
;
A
#
# COMPACT_ATOMS: atom_id res chain seq x y z
N MET A 1 26.98 20.02 -8.61
CA MET A 1 26.57 19.94 -8.41
C MET A 1 25.83 19.69 -8.30
N GLY A 2 25.61 19.67 -8.20
CA GLY A 2 25.01 19.26 -8.05
C GLY A 2 24.08 19.49 -8.03
N LEU A 3 23.88 19.79 -8.19
CA LEU A 3 23.11 19.93 -8.18
C LEU A 3 22.27 19.52 -8.42
N PHE A 4 22.31 19.30 -8.77
CA PHE A 4 21.56 18.79 -8.96
C PHE A 4 20.96 18.07 -8.54
N SER A 5 21.29 17.67 -8.46
CA SER A 5 20.83 16.94 -7.90
C SER A 5 20.07 17.12 -7.08
N ILE A 6 19.86 17.72 -6.83
CA ILE A 6 19.11 17.91 -6.21
C ILE A 6 18.01 17.98 -6.55
N PHE A 7 17.80 18.18 -7.15
CA PHE A 7 16.80 18.14 -7.49
C PHE A 7 16.26 17.29 -7.65
N LYS A 8 16.56 16.72 -7.77
CA LYS A 8 16.10 15.86 -7.82
C LYS A 8 15.52 15.43 -6.99
N GLY A 9 15.79 15.51 -6.45
CA GLY A 9 15.23 15.08 -5.52
C GLY A 9 14.06 15.61 -5.19
N LYS A 10 13.74 16.33 -5.55
CA LYS A 10 12.67 16.74 -5.34
C LYS A 10 11.65 16.16 -5.83
N LYS A 11 11.76 15.74 -6.40
CA LYS A 11 10.89 15.19 -6.78
C LYS A 11 10.36 14.21 -6.32
N GLN A 12 10.73 14.00 -5.80
CA GLN A 12 10.36 13.27 -5.32
C GLN A 12 9.80 13.12 -4.60
N VAL A 13 10.30 13.55 -4.99
CA VAL A 13 9.57 13.52 -4.12
C VAL A 13 8.21 13.12 -4.05
N ASN A 14 7.79 12.16 -4.54
CA ASN A 14 6.50 11.65 -4.23
C ASN A 14 6.49 11.16 -2.81
N THR A 15 5.81 11.90 -1.98
CA THR A 15 5.65 11.51 -0.60
C THR A 15 4.65 10.37 -0.53
N GLU A 16 4.63 9.69 0.61
CA GLU A 16 3.64 8.66 0.85
C GLU A 16 2.23 9.24 0.79
N ALA A 17 2.03 10.46 1.29
CA ALA A 17 0.73 11.10 1.23
C ALA A 17 0.28 11.34 -0.20
N GLU A 18 1.19 11.73 -1.08
CA GLU A 18 0.85 11.95 -2.48
C GLU A 18 0.54 10.65 -3.19
N ARG A 19 1.30 9.59 -2.88
CA ARG A 19 1.05 8.27 -3.45
C ARG A 19 -0.34 7.77 -3.05
N ARG A 20 -0.67 7.91 -1.76
CA ARG A 20 -1.97 7.46 -1.28
C ARG A 20 -3.10 8.25 -1.90
N ARG A 21 -2.93 9.57 -2.04
CA ARG A 21 -3.96 10.39 -2.67
C ARG A 21 -4.17 9.98 -4.12
N PHE A 22 -3.06 9.76 -4.86
CA PHE A 22 -3.16 9.32 -6.25
C PHE A 22 -3.96 8.01 -6.34
N LEU A 23 -3.64 7.04 -5.50
CA LEU A 23 -4.30 5.74 -5.56
C LEU A 23 -5.76 5.84 -5.15
N MET A 24 -6.09 6.71 -4.19
CA MET A 24 -7.48 6.90 -3.80
C MET A 24 -8.29 7.54 -4.91
N GLU A 25 -7.69 8.42 -5.70
CA GLU A 25 -8.39 9.13 -6.77
C GLU A 25 -8.39 8.38 -8.09
N LYS A 26 -7.28 7.74 -8.43
CA LYS A 26 -7.09 7.13 -9.75
C LYS A 26 -6.94 5.62 -9.71
N GLY A 27 -6.78 5.04 -8.54
CA GLY A 27 -6.58 3.61 -8.43
C GLY A 27 -7.83 2.82 -8.67
N ARG A 28 -7.66 1.56 -9.06
CA ARG A 28 -8.77 0.62 -9.23
C ARG A 28 -8.85 -0.27 -8.02
N ILE A 29 -10.05 -0.71 -7.70
CA ILE A 29 -10.30 -1.55 -6.53
C ILE A 29 -10.24 -3.01 -6.93
N THR A 30 -9.58 -3.83 -6.12
CA THR A 30 -9.63 -5.27 -6.26
C THR A 30 -9.57 -5.90 -4.87
N ASP A 31 -9.87 -7.19 -4.81
CA ASP A 31 -9.79 -7.93 -3.55
C ASP A 31 -8.38 -8.38 -3.27
N ALA A 32 -8.02 -8.41 -2.00
CA ALA A 32 -6.73 -8.89 -1.56
C ALA A 32 -6.94 -9.77 -0.33
N THR A 33 -5.92 -10.57 -0.02
CA THR A 33 -5.92 -11.42 1.17
C THR A 33 -4.72 -11.06 2.01
N ILE A 34 -4.96 -10.84 3.30
CA ILE A 34 -3.87 -10.63 4.25
C ILE A 34 -3.19 -11.97 4.46
N ILE A 35 -1.86 -12.02 4.27
CA ILE A 35 -1.13 -13.26 4.39
C ILE A 35 -0.27 -13.33 5.65
N ASP A 36 0.08 -12.17 6.23
CA ASP A 36 0.89 -12.15 7.44
C ASP A 36 0.78 -10.77 8.08
N SER A 37 1.24 -10.70 9.34
CA SER A 37 1.33 -9.41 10.02
C SER A 37 2.53 -9.43 10.95
N GLN A 38 3.04 -8.24 11.27
CA GLN A 38 4.22 -8.10 12.08
C GLN A 38 4.11 -6.83 12.91
N SER A 39 4.29 -6.96 14.23
CA SER A 39 4.29 -5.81 15.13
C SER A 39 5.66 -5.16 15.11
N THR A 40 5.66 -3.83 15.00
CA THR A 40 6.89 -3.05 15.01
C THR A 40 6.74 -1.89 15.98
N PRO A 41 7.83 -1.19 16.32
CA PRO A 41 7.71 -0.01 17.18
C PRO A 41 6.80 1.07 16.59
N GLU A 42 6.69 1.14 15.27
CA GLU A 42 5.83 2.13 14.62
C GLU A 42 4.38 1.69 14.51
N GLY A 43 4.09 0.41 14.72
CA GLY A 43 2.74 -0.11 14.61
C GLY A 43 2.74 -1.48 13.97
N GLU A 44 1.61 -1.84 13.37
CA GLU A 44 1.42 -3.15 12.78
C GLU A 44 1.60 -3.06 11.27
N ILE A 45 2.49 -3.91 10.73
CA ILE A 45 2.65 -4.04 9.27
C ILE A 45 1.92 -5.29 8.85
N VAL A 46 1.09 -5.16 7.82
CA VAL A 46 0.41 -6.32 7.23
C VAL A 46 0.94 -6.55 5.83
N TYR A 47 0.99 -7.81 5.45
CA TYR A 47 1.43 -8.25 4.13
C TYR A 47 0.22 -8.84 3.42
N TYR A 48 0.03 -8.49 2.17
CA TYR A 48 -1.16 -8.94 1.45
C TYR A 48 -0.81 -9.28 0.00
N VAL A 49 -1.67 -10.09 -0.59
CA VAL A 49 -1.52 -10.53 -1.97
C VAL A 49 -2.81 -10.26 -2.72
N TYR A 50 -2.67 -9.86 -3.96
CA TYR A 50 -3.81 -9.67 -4.86
C TYR A 50 -3.39 -10.07 -6.27
N SER A 51 -4.39 -10.41 -7.11
CA SER A 51 -4.11 -10.89 -8.46
C SER A 51 -4.75 -9.96 -9.48
N ILE A 52 -3.98 -9.58 -10.49
CA ILE A 52 -4.47 -8.79 -11.61
C ILE A 52 -4.17 -9.57 -12.88
N HIS A 53 -5.20 -9.94 -13.61
CA HIS A 53 -5.06 -10.67 -14.87
C HIS A 53 -4.20 -11.93 -14.70
N GLY A 54 -4.39 -12.64 -13.59
CA GLY A 54 -3.69 -13.88 -13.35
C GLY A 54 -2.28 -13.74 -12.81
N VAL A 55 -1.82 -12.52 -12.55
CA VAL A 55 -0.49 -12.27 -11.98
C VAL A 55 -0.67 -11.85 -10.54
N ASP A 56 0.05 -12.53 -9.64
CA ASP A 56 -0.01 -12.22 -8.20
C ASP A 56 0.98 -11.13 -7.83
N PHE A 57 0.51 -10.20 -7.01
CA PHE A 57 1.35 -9.13 -6.48
C PHE A 57 1.28 -9.18 -4.97
N GLU A 58 2.43 -9.05 -4.32
CA GLU A 58 2.51 -8.94 -2.88
C GLU A 58 2.93 -7.52 -2.51
N SER A 59 2.39 -7.04 -1.40
CA SER A 59 2.75 -5.73 -0.89
C SER A 59 2.59 -5.73 0.62
N SER A 60 3.02 -4.65 1.24
CA SER A 60 2.88 -4.50 2.68
C SER A 60 2.52 -3.07 2.99
N GLU A 61 1.94 -2.89 4.17
CA GLU A 61 1.51 -1.56 4.57
C GLU A 61 1.47 -1.47 6.09
N LEU A 62 1.93 -0.34 6.60
CA LEU A 62 1.79 -0.02 8.01
C LEU A 62 0.35 0.44 8.24
N LEU A 63 -0.36 -0.22 9.14
CA LEU A 63 -1.74 0.13 9.43
C LEU A 63 -1.81 1.49 10.11
N THR A 64 -2.83 2.27 9.75
CA THR A 64 -3.11 3.53 10.45
C THR A 64 -3.75 3.20 11.80
N GLU A 65 -3.80 4.22 12.66
CA GLU A 65 -4.47 4.04 13.95
C GLU A 65 -5.93 3.65 13.77
N GLU A 66 -6.58 4.23 12.78
CA GLU A 66 -7.97 3.89 12.50
C GLU A 66 -8.11 2.44 12.08
N GLN A 67 -7.20 1.96 11.23
CA GLN A 67 -7.25 0.57 10.79
C GLN A 67 -6.97 -0.39 11.95
N MET A 68 -6.10 -0.01 12.86
CA MET A 68 -5.76 -0.87 14.01
C MET A 68 -6.91 -1.05 14.99
N LYS A 69 -7.95 -0.24 14.88
CA LYS A 69 -9.15 -0.43 15.70
C LYS A 69 -9.97 -1.64 15.29
N ASN A 70 -9.68 -2.22 14.12
CA ASN A 70 -10.39 -3.38 13.61
C ASN A 70 -9.41 -4.51 13.32
N PRO A 71 -8.82 -5.12 14.36
CA PRO A 71 -7.75 -6.09 14.13
C PRO A 71 -8.18 -7.32 13.35
N LEU A 72 -9.43 -7.75 13.49
CA LEU A 72 -9.88 -8.92 12.73
C LEU A 72 -9.99 -8.65 11.25
N LYS A 73 -10.24 -7.41 10.87
CA LYS A 73 -10.33 -7.05 9.46
C LYS A 73 -9.01 -7.23 8.73
N TYR A 74 -7.90 -7.13 9.46
CA TYR A 74 -6.55 -7.19 8.88
C TYR A 74 -5.74 -8.37 9.40
N ALA A 75 -6.40 -9.35 9.98
CA ALA A 75 -5.72 -10.56 10.46
C ALA A 75 -5.35 -11.46 9.29
N PRO A 76 -4.29 -12.29 9.43
CA PRO A 76 -3.96 -13.24 8.37
C PRO A 76 -5.16 -14.08 7.96
N GLY A 77 -5.37 -14.21 6.66
CA GLY A 77 -6.52 -14.89 6.09
C GLY A 77 -7.69 -13.99 5.79
N ALA A 78 -7.69 -12.75 6.30
CA ALA A 78 -8.81 -11.84 6.07
C ALA A 78 -8.81 -11.34 4.62
N LYS A 79 -10.01 -11.11 4.11
CA LYS A 79 -10.18 -10.51 2.79
C LYS A 79 -10.36 -9.01 2.97
N VAL A 80 -9.65 -8.24 2.16
CA VAL A 80 -9.69 -6.79 2.23
C VAL A 80 -9.76 -6.25 0.81
N ALA A 81 -10.06 -4.96 0.70
CA ALA A 81 -10.03 -4.28 -0.59
C ALA A 81 -8.76 -3.45 -0.69
N VAL A 82 -8.19 -3.38 -1.88
CA VAL A 82 -7.05 -2.54 -2.15
C VAL A 82 -7.33 -1.70 -3.39
N ARG A 83 -6.66 -0.56 -3.48
CA ARG A 83 -6.62 0.21 -4.71
C ARG A 83 -5.23 0.07 -5.30
N PHE A 84 -5.16 -0.19 -6.59
CA PHE A 84 -3.90 -0.36 -7.28
C PHE A 84 -3.81 0.57 -8.48
N ASP A 85 -2.57 0.90 -8.84
CA ASP A 85 -2.29 1.77 -9.98
C ASP A 85 -2.51 0.96 -11.27
N PRO A 86 -3.43 1.38 -12.15
CA PRO A 86 -3.68 0.61 -13.38
C PRO A 86 -2.48 0.57 -14.31
N LYS A 87 -1.50 1.45 -14.13
CA LYS A 87 -0.29 1.46 -14.94
C LYS A 87 0.90 0.83 -14.25
N ASN A 88 0.78 0.53 -12.95
CA ASN A 88 1.84 -0.11 -12.18
C ASN A 88 1.16 -0.94 -11.11
N HIS A 89 0.78 -2.16 -11.47
CA HIS A 89 -0.10 -2.98 -10.65
C HIS A 89 0.48 -3.33 -9.28
N GLY A 90 1.81 -3.27 -9.13
CA GLY A 90 2.43 -3.52 -7.83
C GLY A 90 2.31 -2.37 -6.84
N ASN A 91 1.87 -1.21 -7.30
CA ASN A 91 1.69 -0.03 -6.44
C ASN A 91 0.25 -0.01 -5.94
N SER A 92 0.06 -0.22 -4.64
CA SER A 92 -1.29 -0.38 -4.08
C SER A 92 -1.35 0.14 -2.66
N ILE A 93 -2.58 0.36 -2.19
CA ILE A 93 -2.86 0.68 -0.79
C ILE A 93 -4.09 -0.08 -0.34
N LEU A 94 -4.16 -0.35 0.94
CA LEU A 94 -5.37 -0.88 1.58
C LEU A 94 -6.40 0.25 1.70
N VAL A 95 -7.65 -0.09 1.50
CA VAL A 95 -8.73 0.88 1.67
C VAL A 95 -9.67 0.48 2.75
#